data_b4edd07223edcb8b19f10c7ef6140890
#
_entry.id   b4edd07223edcb8b19f10c7ef6140890
#
_cell.length_a   1.000
_cell.length_b   1.000
_cell.length_c   1.000
_cell.angle_alpha   90.00
_cell.angle_beta   90.00
_cell.angle_gamma   90.00
#
_symmetry.space_group_name_H-M   'P 1'
#
loop_
_entity.id
_entity.type
_entity.pdbx_description
1 polymer ?
#
loop_
_entity_poly.entity_id
_entity_poly.type
_entity_poly.pdbx_seq_one_letter_code
_entity_poly.pdbx_strand_id
1 'polypeptide(L)'
;MNKKVFSTLFLAVFSVTLGVGLVVPLLPVYAYELGATGLYIGFIFGAFSLSRTLFLPYFGRLSDLKGRKPFLTTGLLAYFLVSIAYVLSKNVSFFILIRFVQGVASAMILPVAQAYVGEITPKHKEGFMMGLFNVSLYAGLSIGPLVGGMVKDSFGIHSSFLSMGLVSLIGFLLCLIFLPPRAHERFIKPDKPPLRYRILARNRYIGALFMFRFAYTACIGLVWAFLPLFAHAQFKLSSSAIGVLVMLGVLTSGLLQTPMGFLADRFNKRALIAIGGLVTAGAVFSFIHVQGFWGLFVANILFGVGGGISVPAVMAMTVIIGRRTESMGSVMAILTMGHSLGMFAGPILAGIMTDAFQLSLAFMGGTVVMVICVAVALLLTSGFQAWAEV
;
A
#
# COMPACT_ATOMS: atom_id res chain seq x y z
N MET A 1 1.97 1.20 28.88
CA MET A 1 2.28 1.77 27.54
C MET A 1 2.92 3.15 27.68
N ASN A 2 4.05 3.38 27.07
CA ASN A 2 4.66 4.70 27.01
C ASN A 2 3.93 5.56 25.96
N LYS A 3 3.00 6.41 26.42
CA LYS A 3 2.17 7.27 25.53
C LYS A 3 3.04 8.17 24.63
N LYS A 4 4.16 8.67 25.15
CA LYS A 4 5.08 9.55 24.42
C LYS A 4 5.71 8.83 23.22
N VAL A 5 6.19 7.59 23.42
CA VAL A 5 6.76 6.78 22.34
C VAL A 5 5.70 6.44 21.30
N PHE A 6 4.50 6.02 21.72
CA PHE A 6 3.42 5.74 20.79
C PHE A 6 3.02 6.94 19.93
N SER A 7 2.83 8.12 20.56
CA SER A 7 2.49 9.34 19.82
C SER A 7 3.58 9.76 18.84
N THR A 8 4.86 9.56 19.21
CA THR A 8 5.99 9.84 18.31
C THR A 8 5.97 8.90 17.09
N LEU A 9 5.74 7.60 17.29
CA LEU A 9 5.63 6.63 16.20
C LEU A 9 4.41 6.91 15.30
N PHE A 10 3.28 7.27 15.91
CA PHE A 10 2.06 7.66 15.20
C PHE A 10 2.32 8.87 14.29
N LEU A 11 2.88 9.94 14.82
CA LEU A 11 3.19 11.17 14.08
C LEU A 11 4.27 10.94 13.02
N ALA A 12 5.29 10.13 13.29
CA ALA A 12 6.32 9.82 12.33
C ALA A 12 5.78 9.04 11.13
N VAL A 13 4.92 8.04 11.36
CA VAL A 13 4.27 7.29 10.26
C VAL A 13 3.27 8.16 9.52
N PHE A 14 2.48 8.97 10.23
CA PHE A 14 1.60 9.95 9.62
C PHE A 14 2.38 10.90 8.69
N SER A 15 3.52 11.45 9.15
CA SER A 15 4.36 12.35 8.36
C SER A 15 4.86 11.68 7.07
N VAL A 16 5.36 10.44 7.14
CA VAL A 16 5.83 9.72 5.95
C VAL A 16 4.70 9.41 4.99
N THR A 17 3.58 8.91 5.50
CA THR A 17 2.45 8.54 4.64
C THR A 17 1.76 9.75 4.04
N LEU A 18 1.70 10.87 4.78
CA LEU A 18 1.29 12.17 4.26
C LEU A 18 2.23 12.63 3.14
N GLY A 19 3.55 12.56 3.38
CA GLY A 19 4.57 12.91 2.40
C GLY A 19 4.49 12.07 1.12
N VAL A 20 4.27 10.76 1.26
CA VAL A 20 4.02 9.87 0.11
C VAL A 20 2.76 10.28 -0.63
N GLY A 21 1.68 10.53 0.10
CA GLY A 21 0.41 10.98 -0.48
C GLY A 21 0.51 12.32 -1.21
N LEU A 22 1.30 13.27 -0.70
CA LEU A 22 1.55 14.57 -1.35
C LEU A 22 2.10 14.42 -2.78
N VAL A 23 2.95 13.41 -3.02
CA VAL A 23 3.76 13.30 -4.25
C VAL A 23 3.25 12.21 -5.19
N VAL A 24 2.81 11.08 -4.67
CA VAL A 24 2.50 9.89 -5.48
C VAL A 24 1.49 10.16 -6.60
N PRO A 25 0.36 10.85 -6.40
CA PRO A 25 -0.59 11.13 -7.48
C PRO A 25 -0.08 12.14 -8.51
N LEU A 26 0.90 12.96 -8.15
CA LEU A 26 1.46 13.99 -9.02
C LEU A 26 2.56 13.46 -9.94
N LEU A 27 3.27 12.40 -9.50
CA LEU A 27 4.40 11.84 -10.24
C LEU A 27 4.05 11.36 -11.65
N PRO A 28 2.95 10.64 -11.89
CA PRO A 28 2.62 10.16 -13.24
C PRO A 28 2.37 11.32 -14.21
N VAL A 29 1.65 12.33 -13.74
CA VAL A 29 1.35 13.54 -14.55
C VAL A 29 2.63 14.30 -14.86
N TYR A 30 3.47 14.53 -13.84
CA TYR A 30 4.72 15.25 -14.04
C TYR A 30 5.72 14.48 -14.92
N ALA A 31 5.81 13.15 -14.74
CA ALA A 31 6.64 12.32 -15.61
C ALA A 31 6.15 12.37 -17.07
N TYR A 32 4.83 12.34 -17.30
CA TYR A 32 4.24 12.46 -18.63
C TYR A 32 4.51 13.83 -19.26
N GLU A 33 4.39 14.92 -18.49
CA GLU A 33 4.74 16.28 -18.93
C GLU A 33 6.23 16.40 -19.36
N LEU A 34 7.12 15.57 -18.78
CA LEU A 34 8.53 15.44 -19.14
C LEU A 34 8.79 14.44 -20.29
N GLY A 35 7.75 13.93 -20.93
CA GLY A 35 7.86 13.00 -22.06
C GLY A 35 8.01 11.52 -21.69
N ALA A 36 7.67 11.11 -20.47
CA ALA A 36 7.68 9.70 -20.07
C ALA A 36 6.63 8.90 -20.84
N THR A 37 7.01 7.72 -21.32
CA THR A 37 6.06 6.72 -21.82
C THR A 37 5.32 6.03 -20.66
N GLY A 38 4.24 5.31 -20.96
CA GLY A 38 3.51 4.53 -19.97
C GLY A 38 4.39 3.50 -19.26
N LEU A 39 5.32 2.87 -20.00
CA LEU A 39 6.27 1.92 -19.43
C LEU A 39 7.20 2.58 -18.40
N TYR A 40 7.71 3.79 -18.66
CA TYR A 40 8.51 4.53 -17.69
C TYR A 40 7.73 4.88 -16.43
N ILE A 41 6.46 5.29 -16.58
CA ILE A 41 5.55 5.53 -15.43
C ILE A 41 5.36 4.24 -14.65
N GLY A 42 5.16 3.11 -15.32
CA GLY A 42 5.09 1.79 -14.72
C GLY A 42 6.35 1.45 -13.90
N PHE A 43 7.54 1.71 -14.43
CA PHE A 43 8.80 1.50 -13.71
C PHE A 43 9.00 2.44 -12.52
N ILE A 44 8.55 3.69 -12.58
CA ILE A 44 8.59 4.62 -11.44
C ILE A 44 7.83 4.02 -10.23
N PHE A 45 6.66 3.43 -10.45
CA PHE A 45 5.88 2.78 -9.38
C PHE A 45 6.44 1.41 -9.02
N GLY A 46 6.84 0.63 -10.01
CA GLY A 46 7.39 -0.71 -9.81
C GLY A 46 8.72 -0.69 -9.04
N ALA A 47 9.62 0.23 -9.33
CA ALA A 47 10.92 0.36 -8.66
C ALA A 47 10.77 0.54 -7.15
N PHE A 48 9.81 1.36 -6.70
CA PHE A 48 9.50 1.53 -5.28
C PHE A 48 9.03 0.21 -4.65
N SER A 49 8.10 -0.49 -5.29
CA SER A 49 7.56 -1.75 -4.76
C SER A 49 8.60 -2.86 -4.73
N LEU A 50 9.42 -2.95 -5.77
CA LEU A 50 10.50 -3.92 -5.87
C LEU A 50 11.54 -3.72 -4.76
N SER A 51 12.09 -2.50 -4.66
CA SER A 51 13.13 -2.21 -3.66
C SER A 51 12.60 -2.38 -2.25
N ARG A 52 11.41 -1.88 -1.94
CA ARG A 52 10.78 -2.08 -0.64
C ARG A 52 10.67 -3.56 -0.30
N THR A 53 10.21 -4.38 -1.23
CA THR A 53 10.02 -5.82 -1.01
C THR A 53 11.34 -6.54 -0.74
N LEU A 54 12.37 -6.24 -1.52
CA LEU A 54 13.70 -6.85 -1.36
C LEU A 54 14.35 -6.50 -0.01
N PHE A 55 14.23 -5.25 0.42
CA PHE A 55 14.90 -4.77 1.62
C PHE A 55 14.09 -4.90 2.92
N LEU A 56 12.78 -5.16 2.83
CA LEU A 56 11.91 -5.28 4.00
C LEU A 56 12.35 -6.39 4.98
N PRO A 57 12.66 -7.63 4.56
CA PRO A 57 13.13 -8.67 5.48
C PRO A 57 14.50 -8.35 6.09
N TYR A 58 15.38 -7.71 5.30
CA TYR A 58 16.71 -7.34 5.74
C TYR A 58 16.66 -6.29 6.85
N PHE A 59 15.96 -5.18 6.64
CA PHE A 59 15.85 -4.13 7.65
C PHE A 59 14.96 -4.53 8.83
N GLY A 60 13.95 -5.35 8.63
CA GLY A 60 13.17 -5.94 9.71
C GLY A 60 14.10 -6.63 10.70
N ARG A 61 14.88 -7.62 10.23
CA ARG A 61 15.84 -8.38 11.05
C ARG A 61 16.95 -7.49 11.66
N LEU A 62 17.49 -6.57 10.87
CA LEU A 62 18.56 -5.71 11.33
C LEU A 62 18.10 -4.74 12.42
N SER A 63 16.84 -4.27 12.34
CA SER A 63 16.25 -3.42 13.36
C SER A 63 15.97 -4.14 14.68
N ASP A 64 15.72 -5.46 14.61
CA ASP A 64 15.62 -6.31 15.79
C ASP A 64 16.98 -6.38 16.52
N LEU A 65 18.10 -6.47 15.78
CA LEU A 65 19.45 -6.62 16.34
C LEU A 65 20.04 -5.30 16.83
N LYS A 66 19.86 -4.22 16.07
CA LYS A 66 20.51 -2.92 16.33
C LYS A 66 19.61 -1.89 17.00
N GLY A 67 18.33 -2.25 17.25
CA GLY A 67 17.31 -1.36 17.80
C GLY A 67 16.52 -0.62 16.72
N ARG A 68 15.32 -0.17 17.06
CA ARG A 68 14.34 0.41 16.12
C ARG A 68 14.68 1.85 15.70
N LYS A 69 15.14 2.66 16.66
CA LYS A 69 15.37 4.11 16.45
C LYS A 69 16.31 4.43 15.28
N PRO A 70 17.49 3.80 15.10
CA PRO A 70 18.39 4.14 13.99
C PRO A 70 17.74 3.96 12.61
N PHE A 71 16.93 2.90 12.43
CA PHE A 71 16.27 2.65 11.14
C PHE A 71 15.17 3.65 10.86
N LEU A 72 14.34 3.98 11.86
CA LEU A 72 13.31 5.00 11.73
C LEU A 72 13.90 6.37 11.37
N THR A 73 14.95 6.79 12.08
CA THR A 73 15.59 8.07 11.81
C THR A 73 16.30 8.10 10.46
N THR A 74 17.05 7.06 10.10
CA THR A 74 17.74 6.97 8.79
C THR A 74 16.71 6.93 7.64
N GLY A 75 15.64 6.16 7.79
CA GLY A 75 14.57 6.11 6.78
C GLY A 75 13.88 7.46 6.56
N LEU A 76 13.56 8.18 7.64
CA LEU A 76 12.93 9.50 7.57
C LEU A 76 13.88 10.56 6.97
N LEU A 77 15.17 10.52 7.33
CA LEU A 77 16.18 11.38 6.73
C LEU A 77 16.34 11.07 5.23
N ALA A 78 16.33 9.79 4.85
CA ALA A 78 16.38 9.40 3.44
C ALA A 78 15.16 9.93 2.66
N TYR A 79 13.95 9.94 3.23
CA TYR A 79 12.78 10.56 2.61
C TYR A 79 12.95 12.06 2.41
N PHE A 80 13.54 12.76 3.36
CA PHE A 80 13.89 14.17 3.20
C PHE A 80 14.87 14.39 2.04
N LEU A 81 15.95 13.58 1.97
CA LEU A 81 16.93 13.68 0.89
C LEU A 81 16.32 13.32 -0.48
N VAL A 82 15.44 12.32 -0.52
CA VAL A 82 14.67 11.95 -1.72
C VAL A 82 13.80 13.12 -2.20
N SER A 83 13.21 13.92 -1.31
CA SER A 83 12.43 15.08 -1.71
C SER A 83 13.27 16.15 -2.42
N ILE A 84 14.48 16.37 -1.93
CA ILE A 84 15.46 17.26 -2.58
C ILE A 84 15.86 16.70 -3.95
N ALA A 85 16.10 15.39 -4.03
CA ALA A 85 16.44 14.74 -5.29
C ALA A 85 15.32 14.90 -6.35
N TYR A 86 14.04 14.85 -5.96
CA TYR A 86 12.93 15.13 -6.87
C TYR A 86 12.96 16.57 -7.40
N VAL A 87 13.23 17.56 -6.54
CA VAL A 87 13.32 18.97 -6.94
C VAL A 87 14.44 19.22 -7.95
N LEU A 88 15.58 18.55 -7.74
CA LEU A 88 16.77 18.70 -8.59
C LEU A 88 16.70 17.90 -9.89
N SER A 89 15.82 16.90 -9.95
CA SER A 89 15.75 15.99 -11.11
C SER A 89 14.89 16.58 -12.21
N LYS A 90 15.47 16.67 -13.40
CA LYS A 90 14.81 17.08 -14.66
C LYS A 90 14.64 15.92 -15.64
N ASN A 91 15.10 14.73 -15.29
CA ASN A 91 15.12 13.57 -16.18
C ASN A 91 14.24 12.45 -15.59
N VAL A 92 13.35 11.90 -16.42
CA VAL A 92 12.42 10.82 -16.07
C VAL A 92 13.15 9.58 -15.54
N SER A 93 14.29 9.22 -16.12
CA SER A 93 15.07 8.04 -15.70
C SER A 93 15.55 8.16 -14.25
N PHE A 94 15.87 9.38 -13.79
CA PHE A 94 16.24 9.59 -12.40
C PHE A 94 15.08 9.35 -11.44
N PHE A 95 13.83 9.54 -11.87
CA PHE A 95 12.67 9.24 -11.00
C PHE A 95 12.59 7.76 -10.67
N ILE A 96 12.98 6.86 -11.56
CA ILE A 96 13.04 5.42 -11.29
C ILE A 96 14.05 5.14 -10.17
N LEU A 97 15.25 5.75 -10.25
CA LEU A 97 16.27 5.61 -9.23
C LEU A 97 15.84 6.22 -7.89
N ILE A 98 15.27 7.42 -7.91
CA ILE A 98 14.74 8.09 -6.71
C ILE A 98 13.66 7.23 -6.05
N ARG A 99 12.74 6.66 -6.82
CA ARG A 99 11.70 5.75 -6.33
C ARG A 99 12.28 4.46 -5.76
N PHE A 100 13.33 3.93 -6.38
CA PHE A 100 14.05 2.77 -5.84
C PHE A 100 14.64 3.09 -4.45
N VAL A 101 15.35 4.20 -4.30
CA VAL A 101 15.91 4.66 -3.01
C VAL A 101 14.79 4.93 -2.00
N GLN A 102 13.69 5.54 -2.43
CA GLN A 102 12.52 5.79 -1.58
C GLN A 102 11.89 4.49 -1.07
N GLY A 103 11.85 3.43 -1.89
CA GLY A 103 11.36 2.11 -1.49
C GLY A 103 12.27 1.45 -0.45
N VAL A 104 13.60 1.57 -0.60
CA VAL A 104 14.59 1.14 0.41
C VAL A 104 14.33 1.86 1.73
N ALA A 105 14.17 3.18 1.71
CA ALA A 105 13.88 3.99 2.91
C ALA A 105 12.53 3.60 3.54
N SER A 106 11.50 3.34 2.73
CA SER A 106 10.19 2.87 3.20
C SER A 106 10.27 1.54 3.96
N ALA A 107 11.16 0.63 3.53
CA ALA A 107 11.39 -0.64 4.21
C ALA A 107 12.00 -0.47 5.61
N MET A 108 12.65 0.65 5.90
CA MET A 108 13.18 0.99 7.22
C MET A 108 12.13 1.60 8.16
N ILE A 109 11.02 2.14 7.66
CA ILE A 109 10.10 2.96 8.46
C ILE A 109 8.89 2.14 8.90
N LEU A 110 8.00 1.79 7.98
CA LEU A 110 6.68 1.25 8.33
C LEU A 110 6.73 -0.08 9.10
N PRO A 111 7.48 -1.11 8.65
CA PRO A 111 7.54 -2.38 9.38
C PRO A 111 8.25 -2.24 10.71
N VAL A 112 9.27 -1.38 10.79
CA VAL A 112 10.01 -1.11 12.03
C VAL A 112 9.16 -0.37 13.04
N ALA A 113 8.35 0.61 12.60
CA ALA A 113 7.40 1.31 13.46
C ALA A 113 6.29 0.37 13.96
N GLN A 114 5.74 -0.49 13.08
CA GLN A 114 4.75 -1.50 13.48
C GLN A 114 5.30 -2.47 14.52
N ALA A 115 6.54 -2.96 14.33
CA ALA A 115 7.19 -3.83 15.31
C ALA A 115 7.39 -3.10 16.65
N TYR A 116 7.82 -1.85 16.62
CA TYR A 116 8.02 -1.06 17.85
C TYR A 116 6.68 -0.81 18.59
N VAL A 117 5.60 -0.51 17.86
CA VAL A 117 4.26 -0.39 18.46
C VAL A 117 3.87 -1.72 19.10
N GLY A 118 4.12 -2.86 18.44
CA GLY A 118 3.88 -4.19 19.01
C GLY A 118 4.61 -4.40 20.33
N GLU A 119 5.89 -4.03 20.41
CA GLU A 119 6.73 -4.15 21.61
C GLU A 119 6.22 -3.34 22.80
N ILE A 120 5.73 -2.11 22.57
CA ILE A 120 5.25 -1.23 23.65
C ILE A 120 3.77 -1.44 24.01
N THR A 121 3.07 -2.30 23.27
CA THR A 121 1.64 -2.55 23.46
C THR A 121 1.39 -3.47 24.67
N PRO A 122 0.50 -3.08 25.62
CA PRO A 122 0.11 -3.95 26.72
C PRO A 122 -0.59 -5.21 26.22
N LYS A 123 -0.41 -6.33 26.95
CA LYS A 123 -1.13 -7.59 26.69
C LYS A 123 -2.65 -7.35 26.64
N HIS A 124 -3.33 -8.03 25.74
CA HIS A 124 -4.78 -7.94 25.48
C HIS A 124 -5.28 -6.61 24.86
N LYS A 125 -4.37 -5.71 24.39
CA LYS A 125 -4.71 -4.47 23.67
C LYS A 125 -4.07 -4.39 22.29
N GLU A 126 -3.52 -5.50 21.78
CA GLU A 126 -2.75 -5.56 20.55
C GLU A 126 -3.58 -5.07 19.34
N GLY A 127 -4.80 -5.57 19.19
CA GLY A 127 -5.70 -5.20 18.09
C GLY A 127 -6.08 -3.71 18.13
N PHE A 128 -6.45 -3.19 19.30
CA PHE A 128 -6.80 -1.78 19.46
C PHE A 128 -5.62 -0.84 19.13
N MET A 129 -4.44 -1.15 19.63
CA MET A 129 -3.26 -0.32 19.45
C MET A 129 -2.76 -0.33 18.00
N MET A 130 -2.79 -1.50 17.34
CA MET A 130 -2.47 -1.60 15.92
C MET A 130 -3.53 -0.93 15.06
N GLY A 131 -4.81 -1.04 15.42
CA GLY A 131 -5.90 -0.30 14.77
C GLY A 131 -5.68 1.21 14.84
N LEU A 132 -5.39 1.73 16.04
CA LEU A 132 -5.10 3.15 16.24
C LEU A 132 -3.84 3.60 15.46
N PHE A 133 -2.79 2.75 15.43
CA PHE A 133 -1.61 3.02 14.63
C PHE A 133 -1.92 3.05 13.12
N ASN A 134 -2.77 2.15 12.63
CA ASN A 134 -3.19 2.15 11.23
C ASN A 134 -3.98 3.41 10.83
N VAL A 135 -4.66 4.07 11.78
CA VAL A 135 -5.30 5.38 11.53
C VAL A 135 -4.26 6.39 11.03
N SER A 136 -3.03 6.39 11.57
CA SER A 136 -1.97 7.31 11.11
C SER A 136 -1.61 7.08 9.65
N LEU A 137 -1.54 5.81 9.23
CA LEU A 137 -1.23 5.41 7.87
C LEU A 137 -2.34 5.83 6.89
N TYR A 138 -3.59 5.46 7.19
CA TYR A 138 -4.71 5.79 6.30
C TYR A 138 -5.01 7.29 6.27
N ALA A 139 -4.90 7.99 7.40
CA ALA A 139 -5.07 9.43 7.45
C ALA A 139 -4.02 10.15 6.58
N GLY A 140 -2.74 9.77 6.71
CA GLY A 140 -1.68 10.34 5.89
C GLY A 140 -1.88 10.08 4.39
N LEU A 141 -2.17 8.84 4.02
CA LEU A 141 -2.42 8.45 2.62
C LEU A 141 -3.71 9.05 2.05
N SER A 142 -4.70 9.39 2.89
CA SER A 142 -5.94 10.02 2.43
C SER A 142 -5.78 11.54 2.30
N ILE A 143 -5.22 12.21 3.31
CA ILE A 143 -5.07 13.67 3.32
C ILE A 143 -3.98 14.12 2.33
N GLY A 144 -2.91 13.33 2.21
CA GLY A 144 -1.75 13.66 1.39
C GLY A 144 -2.07 14.03 -0.05
N PRO A 145 -2.82 13.22 -0.82
CA PRO A 145 -3.19 13.52 -2.20
C PRO A 145 -3.92 14.85 -2.37
N LEU A 146 -4.86 15.15 -1.47
CA LEU A 146 -5.60 16.41 -1.49
C LEU A 146 -4.67 17.60 -1.28
N VAL A 147 -3.90 17.57 -0.19
CA VAL A 147 -2.95 18.66 0.14
C VAL A 147 -1.88 18.80 -0.94
N GLY A 148 -1.36 17.69 -1.46
CA GLY A 148 -0.37 17.67 -2.55
C GLY A 148 -0.89 18.32 -3.83
N GLY A 149 -2.13 18.02 -4.21
CA GLY A 149 -2.78 18.64 -5.35
C GLY A 149 -2.98 20.14 -5.17
N MET A 150 -3.47 20.57 -3.99
CA MET A 150 -3.66 21.99 -3.65
C MET A 150 -2.33 22.77 -3.67
N VAL A 151 -1.27 22.20 -3.09
CA VAL A 151 0.07 22.81 -3.09
C VAL A 151 0.61 22.90 -4.51
N LYS A 152 0.45 21.87 -5.35
CA LYS A 152 0.87 21.92 -6.75
C LYS A 152 0.13 23.02 -7.53
N ASP A 153 -1.19 23.10 -7.38
CA ASP A 153 -2.00 24.07 -8.13
C ASP A 153 -1.70 25.52 -7.71
N SER A 154 -1.34 25.74 -6.43
CA SER A 154 -1.06 27.09 -5.91
C SER A 154 0.41 27.52 -6.05
N PHE A 155 1.36 26.60 -5.89
CA PHE A 155 2.80 26.91 -5.77
C PHE A 155 3.69 26.08 -6.70
N GLY A 156 3.11 25.22 -7.55
CA GLY A 156 3.84 24.38 -8.48
C GLY A 156 4.35 23.06 -7.87
N ILE A 157 4.82 22.17 -8.76
CA ILE A 157 5.21 20.79 -8.42
C ILE A 157 6.39 20.71 -7.44
N HIS A 158 7.38 21.59 -7.57
CA HIS A 158 8.53 21.61 -6.68
C HIS A 158 8.15 21.86 -5.23
N SER A 159 7.12 22.70 -4.99
CA SER A 159 6.61 22.96 -3.66
C SER A 159 5.97 21.71 -3.03
N SER A 160 5.31 20.86 -3.82
CA SER A 160 4.79 19.58 -3.33
C SER A 160 5.93 18.62 -2.93
N PHE A 161 7.02 18.58 -3.70
CA PHE A 161 8.20 17.81 -3.32
C PHE A 161 8.85 18.34 -2.04
N LEU A 162 9.04 19.66 -1.92
CA LEU A 162 9.58 20.28 -0.69
C LEU A 162 8.68 20.05 0.52
N SER A 163 7.36 20.09 0.34
CA SER A 163 6.40 19.77 1.40
C SER A 163 6.56 18.34 1.90
N MET A 164 6.77 17.35 1.00
CA MET A 164 7.12 15.98 1.39
C MET A 164 8.40 15.95 2.24
N GLY A 165 9.41 16.70 1.84
CA GLY A 165 10.67 16.82 2.58
C GLY A 165 10.46 17.40 3.97
N LEU A 166 9.71 18.51 4.06
CA LEU A 166 9.45 19.19 5.33
C LEU A 166 8.73 18.27 6.34
N VAL A 167 7.66 17.58 5.91
CA VAL A 167 6.96 16.64 6.81
C VAL A 167 7.84 15.45 7.19
N SER A 168 8.69 14.96 6.29
CA SER A 168 9.64 13.88 6.59
C SER A 168 10.71 14.33 7.58
N LEU A 169 11.20 15.56 7.43
CA LEU A 169 12.16 16.18 8.37
C LEU A 169 11.55 16.36 9.77
N ILE A 170 10.29 16.80 9.84
CA ILE A 170 9.56 16.88 11.12
C ILE A 170 9.48 15.50 11.77
N GLY A 171 9.07 14.47 11.02
CA GLY A 171 9.05 13.08 11.49
C GLY A 171 10.42 12.60 11.99
N PHE A 172 11.49 12.94 11.24
CA PHE A 172 12.87 12.64 11.62
C PHE A 172 13.24 13.28 12.96
N LEU A 173 12.99 14.59 13.13
CA LEU A 173 13.30 15.32 14.36
C LEU A 173 12.50 14.78 15.56
N LEU A 174 11.22 14.46 15.36
CA LEU A 174 10.39 13.83 16.39
C LEU A 174 10.97 12.48 16.84
N CYS A 175 11.36 11.63 15.90
CA CYS A 175 12.00 10.35 16.23
C CYS A 175 13.36 10.53 16.88
N LEU A 176 14.16 11.46 16.40
CA LEU A 176 15.50 11.72 16.93
C LEU A 176 15.45 12.17 18.41
N ILE A 177 14.52 13.10 18.73
CA ILE A 177 14.42 13.72 20.05
C ILE A 177 13.66 12.84 21.04
N PHE A 178 12.51 12.28 20.63
CA PHE A 178 11.57 11.64 21.56
C PHE A 178 11.65 10.12 21.64
N LEU A 179 12.28 9.43 20.67
CA LEU A 179 12.45 8.01 20.81
C LEU A 179 13.68 7.69 21.68
N PRO A 180 13.55 6.79 22.68
CA PRO A 180 14.67 6.40 23.51
C PRO A 180 15.74 5.63 22.68
N PRO A 181 17.02 5.74 23.05
CA PRO A 181 18.13 5.19 22.26
C PRO A 181 18.27 3.68 22.31
N ARG A 182 17.62 2.90 23.03
CA ARG A 182 17.55 1.43 22.98
C ARG A 182 16.64 0.87 24.07
N ALA A 183 15.62 0.13 23.71
CA ALA A 183 15.08 -0.89 24.61
C ALA A 183 15.81 -2.21 24.27
N HIS A 184 16.59 -2.73 25.20
CA HIS A 184 17.14 -4.09 25.13
C HIS A 184 16.01 -5.05 25.49
N GLU A 185 15.27 -5.53 24.51
CA GLU A 185 14.36 -6.65 24.74
C GLU A 185 14.86 -7.87 23.98
N ARG A 186 14.90 -8.98 24.72
CA ARG A 186 15.40 -10.28 24.29
C ARG A 186 14.58 -10.79 23.09
N PHE A 187 15.28 -11.21 22.06
CA PHE A 187 14.72 -12.07 21.02
C PHE A 187 14.02 -13.28 21.67
N ILE A 188 12.70 -13.34 21.57
CA ILE A 188 11.98 -14.58 21.77
C ILE A 188 12.17 -15.36 20.47
N LYS A 189 13.11 -16.31 20.46
CA LYS A 189 13.22 -17.28 19.36
C LYS A 189 11.88 -18.02 19.29
N PRO A 190 11.29 -18.18 18.09
CA PRO A 190 10.15 -19.06 17.92
C PRO A 190 10.53 -20.46 18.35
N ASP A 191 9.73 -21.09 19.20
CA ASP A 191 10.00 -22.44 19.72
C ASP A 191 9.99 -23.54 18.65
N LYS A 192 9.40 -23.29 17.49
CA LYS A 192 9.34 -24.24 16.37
C LYS A 192 9.88 -23.61 15.07
N PRO A 193 10.64 -24.36 14.26
CA PRO A 193 11.04 -23.89 12.95
C PRO A 193 9.80 -23.69 12.07
N PRO A 194 9.71 -22.58 11.31
CA PRO A 194 8.59 -22.35 10.41
C PRO A 194 8.50 -23.45 9.36
N LEU A 195 7.28 -23.83 8.99
CA LEU A 195 7.04 -24.78 7.89
C LEU A 195 7.73 -24.30 6.61
N ARG A 196 8.32 -25.24 5.87
CA ARG A 196 9.01 -24.91 4.61
C ARG A 196 8.03 -24.25 3.64
N TYR A 197 8.36 -23.08 3.11
CA TYR A 197 7.56 -22.35 2.11
C TYR A 197 7.04 -23.23 0.97
N ARG A 198 7.82 -24.25 0.54
CA ARG A 198 7.42 -25.19 -0.49
C ARG A 198 6.16 -26.00 -0.12
N ILE A 199 5.97 -26.34 1.15
CA ILE A 199 4.79 -27.08 1.63
C ILE A 199 3.59 -26.13 1.68
N LEU A 200 3.78 -24.92 2.17
CA LEU A 200 2.72 -23.90 2.22
C LEU A 200 2.25 -23.49 0.83
N ALA A 201 3.15 -23.35 -0.13
CA ALA A 201 2.83 -23.00 -1.51
C ALA A 201 1.96 -24.07 -2.24
N ARG A 202 1.95 -25.32 -1.76
CA ARG A 202 1.06 -26.37 -2.27
C ARG A 202 -0.35 -26.34 -1.70
N ASN A 203 -0.58 -25.53 -0.65
CA ASN A 203 -1.91 -25.39 -0.08
C ASN A 203 -2.78 -24.52 -0.99
N ARG A 204 -3.85 -25.10 -1.55
CA ARG A 204 -4.76 -24.42 -2.47
C ARG A 204 -5.39 -23.13 -1.91
N TYR A 205 -5.65 -23.09 -0.60
CA TYR A 205 -6.22 -21.92 0.05
C TYR A 205 -5.21 -20.75 0.11
N ILE A 206 -3.95 -21.05 0.39
CA ILE A 206 -2.87 -20.06 0.36
C ILE A 206 -2.67 -19.53 -1.06
N GLY A 207 -2.67 -20.43 -2.05
CA GLY A 207 -2.60 -20.05 -3.46
C GLY A 207 -3.74 -19.14 -3.89
N ALA A 208 -4.97 -19.44 -3.46
CA ALA A 208 -6.15 -18.63 -3.72
C ALA A 208 -6.01 -17.20 -3.14
N LEU A 209 -5.61 -17.08 -1.88
CA LEU A 209 -5.43 -15.79 -1.22
C LEU A 209 -4.27 -14.99 -1.83
N PHE A 210 -3.18 -15.67 -2.22
CA PHE A 210 -2.06 -15.06 -2.92
C PHE A 210 -2.51 -14.46 -4.27
N MET A 211 -3.21 -15.26 -5.09
CA MET A 211 -3.72 -14.82 -6.40
C MET A 211 -4.68 -13.63 -6.28
N PHE A 212 -5.63 -13.71 -5.35
CA PHE A 212 -6.54 -12.61 -5.08
C PHE A 212 -5.79 -11.35 -4.64
N ARG A 213 -4.86 -11.50 -3.69
CA ARG A 213 -4.08 -10.37 -3.17
C ARG A 213 -3.22 -9.74 -4.25
N PHE A 214 -2.60 -10.56 -5.09
CA PHE A 214 -1.84 -10.10 -6.25
C PHE A 214 -2.71 -9.27 -7.20
N ALA A 215 -3.86 -9.80 -7.63
CA ALA A 215 -4.75 -9.10 -8.57
C ALA A 215 -5.29 -7.79 -7.99
N TYR A 216 -5.76 -7.81 -6.75
CA TYR A 216 -6.26 -6.61 -6.08
C TYR A 216 -5.20 -5.52 -5.99
N THR A 217 -3.98 -5.88 -5.60
CA THR A 217 -2.89 -4.89 -5.49
C THR A 217 -2.30 -4.49 -6.84
N ALA A 218 -2.40 -5.34 -7.86
CA ALA A 218 -2.13 -4.93 -9.23
C ALA A 218 -3.11 -3.85 -9.71
N CYS A 219 -4.41 -4.00 -9.39
CA CYS A 219 -5.41 -2.94 -9.64
C CYS A 219 -5.11 -1.66 -8.84
N ILE A 220 -4.66 -1.76 -7.58
CA ILE A 220 -4.22 -0.57 -6.82
C ILE A 220 -3.06 0.12 -7.54
N GLY A 221 -2.03 -0.63 -7.93
CA GLY A 221 -0.87 -0.09 -8.62
C GLY A 221 -1.23 0.56 -9.96
N LEU A 222 -2.10 -0.08 -10.74
CA LEU A 222 -2.67 0.46 -11.98
C LEU A 222 -3.38 1.80 -11.70
N VAL A 223 -4.32 1.83 -10.76
CA VAL A 223 -5.12 3.02 -10.44
C VAL A 223 -4.22 4.15 -9.91
N TRP A 224 -3.29 3.87 -9.03
CA TRP A 224 -2.39 4.90 -8.48
C TRP A 224 -1.44 5.48 -9.51
N ALA A 225 -1.01 4.68 -10.49
CA ALA A 225 -0.10 5.14 -11.54
C ALA A 225 -0.84 5.83 -12.69
N PHE A 226 -2.01 5.35 -13.09
CA PHE A 226 -2.61 5.76 -14.35
C PHE A 226 -3.92 6.54 -14.22
N LEU A 227 -4.64 6.46 -13.10
CA LEU A 227 -5.83 7.29 -12.88
C LEU A 227 -5.51 8.80 -12.87
N PRO A 228 -4.45 9.27 -12.18
CA PRO A 228 -4.06 10.69 -12.22
C PRO A 228 -3.75 11.15 -13.64
N LEU A 229 -3.01 10.34 -14.39
CA LEU A 229 -2.70 10.61 -15.79
C LEU A 229 -3.96 10.65 -16.65
N PHE A 230 -4.85 9.68 -16.49
CA PHE A 230 -6.13 9.59 -17.21
C PHE A 230 -7.01 10.83 -16.96
N ALA A 231 -7.15 11.19 -15.69
CA ALA A 231 -7.93 12.35 -15.28
C ALA A 231 -7.35 13.66 -15.83
N HIS A 232 -6.02 13.79 -15.85
CA HIS A 232 -5.35 14.97 -16.40
C HIS A 232 -5.40 15.01 -17.93
N ALA A 233 -5.02 13.92 -18.60
CA ALA A 233 -4.93 13.89 -20.07
C ALA A 233 -6.30 13.98 -20.75
N GLN A 234 -7.29 13.23 -20.27
CA GLN A 234 -8.61 13.11 -20.88
C GLN A 234 -9.57 14.25 -20.49
N PHE A 235 -9.56 14.64 -19.21
CA PHE A 235 -10.55 15.58 -18.67
C PHE A 235 -9.96 16.92 -18.24
N LYS A 236 -8.64 17.11 -18.36
CA LYS A 236 -7.92 18.34 -17.96
C LYS A 236 -8.18 18.75 -16.51
N LEU A 237 -8.38 17.76 -15.62
CA LEU A 237 -8.64 18.03 -14.22
C LEU A 237 -7.41 18.63 -13.55
N SER A 238 -7.65 19.55 -12.60
CA SER A 238 -6.61 20.15 -11.77
C SER A 238 -6.00 19.10 -10.84
N SER A 239 -4.80 19.38 -10.32
CA SER A 239 -4.12 18.48 -9.39
C SER A 239 -4.89 18.33 -8.08
N SER A 240 -5.59 19.37 -7.62
CA SER A 240 -6.50 19.32 -6.47
C SER A 240 -7.66 18.35 -6.70
N ALA A 241 -8.29 18.40 -7.87
CA ALA A 241 -9.37 17.49 -8.22
C ALA A 241 -8.89 16.03 -8.28
N ILE A 242 -7.72 15.79 -8.87
CA ILE A 242 -7.08 14.47 -8.88
C ILE A 242 -6.76 14.01 -7.46
N GLY A 243 -6.27 14.92 -6.61
CA GLY A 243 -6.00 14.66 -5.20
C GLY A 243 -7.23 14.19 -4.43
N VAL A 244 -8.40 14.83 -4.67
CA VAL A 244 -9.69 14.40 -4.12
C VAL A 244 -10.04 12.98 -4.57
N LEU A 245 -9.90 12.68 -5.86
CA LEU A 245 -10.22 11.35 -6.39
C LEU A 245 -9.38 10.25 -5.72
N VAL A 246 -8.07 10.45 -5.60
CA VAL A 246 -7.18 9.47 -4.96
C VAL A 246 -7.47 9.36 -3.46
N MET A 247 -7.71 10.49 -2.79
CA MET A 247 -8.13 10.51 -1.38
C MET A 247 -9.35 9.64 -1.13
N LEU A 248 -10.37 9.75 -1.96
CA LEU A 248 -11.63 9.02 -1.79
C LEU A 248 -11.47 7.51 -1.79
N GLY A 249 -10.69 6.96 -2.73
CA GLY A 249 -10.44 5.52 -2.81
C GLY A 249 -9.80 4.97 -1.54
N VAL A 250 -8.77 5.69 -1.02
CA VAL A 250 -8.05 5.30 0.19
C VAL A 250 -8.92 5.48 1.44
N LEU A 251 -9.60 6.63 1.54
CA LEU A 251 -10.45 6.96 2.69
C LEU A 251 -11.62 5.97 2.81
N THR A 252 -12.32 5.71 1.71
CA THR A 252 -13.44 4.77 1.69
C THR A 252 -13.00 3.36 2.08
N SER A 253 -11.87 2.89 1.53
CA SER A 253 -11.32 1.59 1.91
C SER A 253 -10.95 1.55 3.39
N GLY A 254 -10.30 2.60 3.89
CA GLY A 254 -9.87 2.70 5.30
C GLY A 254 -11.04 2.70 6.28
N LEU A 255 -12.09 3.50 6.00
CA LEU A 255 -13.29 3.58 6.85
C LEU A 255 -14.06 2.26 6.91
N LEU A 256 -14.11 1.53 5.81
CA LEU A 256 -14.82 0.26 5.73
C LEU A 256 -14.06 -0.92 6.35
N GLN A 257 -12.76 -0.82 6.60
CA GLN A 257 -11.99 -1.96 7.12
C GLN A 257 -12.49 -2.49 8.46
N THR A 258 -12.81 -1.61 9.39
CA THR A 258 -13.28 -2.02 10.73
C THR A 258 -14.67 -2.66 10.68
N PRO A 259 -15.72 -2.03 10.10
CA PRO A 259 -17.04 -2.64 10.01
C PRO A 259 -17.05 -3.92 9.17
N MET A 260 -16.29 -3.96 8.06
CA MET A 260 -16.21 -5.16 7.23
C MET A 260 -15.36 -6.26 7.88
N GLY A 261 -14.39 -5.93 8.73
CA GLY A 261 -13.69 -6.89 9.57
C GLY A 261 -14.66 -7.62 10.52
N PHE A 262 -15.49 -6.86 11.22
CA PHE A 262 -16.53 -7.43 12.07
C PHE A 262 -17.54 -8.30 11.28
N LEU A 263 -17.88 -7.86 10.06
CA LEU A 263 -18.75 -8.63 9.18
C LEU A 263 -18.06 -9.93 8.72
N ALA A 264 -16.76 -9.87 8.41
CA ALA A 264 -15.97 -11.03 8.00
C ALA A 264 -15.87 -12.11 9.10
N ASP A 265 -15.98 -11.75 10.37
CA ASP A 265 -16.01 -12.73 11.46
C ASP A 265 -17.32 -13.52 11.49
N ARG A 266 -18.44 -12.91 11.10
CA ARG A 266 -19.81 -13.47 11.19
C ARG A 266 -20.32 -14.07 9.88
N PHE A 267 -19.90 -13.56 8.74
CA PHE A 267 -20.39 -13.97 7.43
C PHE A 267 -19.39 -14.85 6.67
N ASN A 268 -19.87 -15.41 5.57
CA ASN A 268 -19.05 -16.22 4.68
C ASN A 268 -17.93 -15.38 4.05
N LYS A 269 -16.70 -15.61 4.47
CA LYS A 269 -15.50 -14.89 4.02
C LYS A 269 -15.28 -15.01 2.51
N ARG A 270 -15.64 -16.17 1.91
CA ARG A 270 -15.55 -16.39 0.45
C ARG A 270 -16.49 -15.46 -0.30
N ALA A 271 -17.73 -15.30 0.20
CA ALA A 271 -18.69 -14.40 -0.41
C ALA A 271 -18.21 -12.94 -0.35
N LEU A 272 -17.66 -12.51 0.79
CA LEU A 272 -17.10 -11.16 0.94
C LEU A 272 -15.89 -10.93 0.01
N ILE A 273 -15.01 -11.92 -0.17
CA ILE A 273 -13.90 -11.84 -1.13
C ILE A 273 -14.44 -11.71 -2.56
N ALA A 274 -15.45 -12.50 -2.92
CA ALA A 274 -16.06 -12.44 -4.25
C ALA A 274 -16.75 -11.09 -4.51
N ILE A 275 -17.61 -10.66 -3.60
CA ILE A 275 -18.35 -9.39 -3.72
C ILE A 275 -17.36 -8.23 -3.81
N GLY A 276 -16.41 -8.12 -2.87
CA GLY A 276 -15.42 -7.05 -2.88
C GLY A 276 -14.52 -7.08 -4.11
N GLY A 277 -14.14 -8.28 -4.57
CA GLY A 277 -13.36 -8.45 -5.79
C GLY A 277 -14.12 -8.05 -7.06
N LEU A 278 -15.39 -8.44 -7.18
CA LEU A 278 -16.24 -8.06 -8.32
C LEU A 278 -16.57 -6.56 -8.31
N VAL A 279 -16.81 -5.97 -7.12
CA VAL A 279 -16.97 -4.51 -6.99
C VAL A 279 -15.69 -3.79 -7.42
N THR A 280 -14.52 -4.29 -7.04
CA THR A 280 -13.22 -3.74 -7.48
C THR A 280 -13.09 -3.85 -9.01
N ALA A 281 -13.40 -5.00 -9.59
CA ALA A 281 -13.34 -5.21 -11.05
C ALA A 281 -14.31 -4.27 -11.79
N GLY A 282 -15.56 -4.15 -11.31
CA GLY A 282 -16.55 -3.24 -11.87
C GLY A 282 -16.13 -1.77 -11.76
N ALA A 283 -15.51 -1.38 -10.64
CA ALA A 283 -14.97 -0.04 -10.46
C ALA A 283 -13.85 0.27 -11.46
N VAL A 284 -12.89 -0.67 -11.62
CA VAL A 284 -11.80 -0.52 -12.60
C VAL A 284 -12.35 -0.49 -14.04
N PHE A 285 -13.35 -1.31 -14.36
CA PHE A 285 -14.02 -1.29 -15.64
C PHE A 285 -14.75 0.04 -15.90
N SER A 286 -15.40 0.59 -14.87
CA SER A 286 -16.15 1.84 -15.02
C SER A 286 -15.27 3.03 -15.39
N PHE A 287 -13.96 3.03 -15.05
CA PHE A 287 -13.04 4.11 -15.47
C PHE A 287 -12.99 4.30 -17.00
N ILE A 288 -13.30 3.28 -17.78
CA ILE A 288 -13.31 3.35 -19.25
C ILE A 288 -14.51 4.15 -19.78
N HIS A 289 -15.63 4.11 -19.07
CA HIS A 289 -16.92 4.64 -19.52
C HIS A 289 -17.35 5.93 -18.83
N VAL A 290 -16.65 6.34 -17.75
CA VAL A 290 -17.00 7.54 -17.01
C VAL A 290 -16.60 8.81 -17.75
N GLN A 291 -17.39 9.86 -17.56
CA GLN A 291 -17.11 11.18 -18.09
C GLN A 291 -16.88 12.19 -16.96
N GLY A 292 -15.78 12.93 -17.05
CA GLY A 292 -15.47 14.01 -16.14
C GLY A 292 -15.22 13.60 -14.69
N PHE A 293 -15.19 14.60 -13.82
CA PHE A 293 -14.86 14.45 -12.39
C PHE A 293 -15.85 13.54 -11.64
N TRP A 294 -17.15 13.73 -11.80
CA TRP A 294 -18.16 13.01 -11.01
C TRP A 294 -18.21 11.52 -11.33
N GLY A 295 -18.00 11.15 -12.58
CA GLY A 295 -17.90 9.74 -12.94
C GLY A 295 -16.69 9.07 -12.28
N LEU A 296 -15.52 9.71 -12.34
CA LEU A 296 -14.32 9.24 -11.66
C LEU A 296 -14.48 9.21 -10.13
N PHE A 297 -15.22 10.16 -9.56
CA PHE A 297 -15.54 10.23 -8.13
C PHE A 297 -16.30 8.98 -7.68
N VAL A 298 -17.40 8.64 -8.35
CA VAL A 298 -18.18 7.44 -8.02
C VAL A 298 -17.35 6.17 -8.22
N ALA A 299 -16.61 6.06 -9.33
CA ALA A 299 -15.77 4.90 -9.62
C ALA A 299 -14.69 4.68 -8.55
N ASN A 300 -14.06 5.76 -8.03
CA ASN A 300 -13.08 5.66 -6.94
C ASN A 300 -13.70 5.25 -5.60
N ILE A 301 -14.89 5.74 -5.29
CA ILE A 301 -15.64 5.27 -4.11
C ILE A 301 -15.90 3.77 -4.23
N LEU A 302 -16.41 3.30 -5.38
CA LEU A 302 -16.66 1.88 -5.62
C LEU A 302 -15.37 1.06 -5.51
N PHE A 303 -14.25 1.57 -6.04
CA PHE A 303 -12.94 0.93 -5.89
C PHE A 303 -12.54 0.79 -4.42
N GLY A 304 -12.73 1.85 -3.62
CA GLY A 304 -12.50 1.85 -2.17
C GLY A 304 -13.41 0.88 -1.43
N VAL A 305 -14.71 0.80 -1.82
CA VAL A 305 -15.69 -0.14 -1.25
C VAL A 305 -15.26 -1.59 -1.52
N GLY A 306 -14.86 -1.91 -2.75
CA GLY A 306 -14.38 -3.25 -3.10
C GLY A 306 -13.22 -3.72 -2.23
N GLY A 307 -12.23 -2.83 -2.03
CA GLY A 307 -11.09 -3.08 -1.14
C GLY A 307 -11.49 -3.19 0.33
N GLY A 308 -12.36 -2.27 0.78
CA GLY A 308 -12.87 -2.26 2.14
C GLY A 308 -13.60 -3.55 2.53
N ILE A 309 -14.32 -4.17 1.60
CA ILE A 309 -15.03 -5.45 1.81
C ILE A 309 -14.06 -6.65 1.75
N SER A 310 -13.23 -6.71 0.73
CA SER A 310 -12.44 -7.92 0.43
C SER A 310 -11.22 -8.09 1.34
N VAL A 311 -10.49 -7.01 1.65
CA VAL A 311 -9.22 -7.09 2.38
C VAL A 311 -9.37 -7.66 3.78
N PRO A 312 -10.34 -7.25 4.61
CA PRO A 312 -10.56 -7.86 5.92
C PRO A 312 -10.91 -9.36 5.85
N ALA A 313 -11.71 -9.75 4.85
CA ALA A 313 -12.08 -11.15 4.65
C ALA A 313 -10.86 -12.02 4.26
N VAL A 314 -9.99 -11.52 3.39
CA VAL A 314 -8.71 -12.17 3.04
C VAL A 314 -7.83 -12.30 4.28
N MET A 315 -7.72 -11.26 5.10
CA MET A 315 -6.92 -11.29 6.34
C MET A 315 -7.48 -12.29 7.34
N ALA A 316 -8.81 -12.34 7.52
CA ALA A 316 -9.45 -13.31 8.41
C ALA A 316 -9.19 -14.76 7.97
N MET A 317 -9.30 -15.08 6.66
CA MET A 317 -8.94 -16.40 6.15
C MET A 317 -7.45 -16.70 6.36
N THR A 318 -6.58 -15.73 6.15
CA THR A 318 -5.13 -15.86 6.35
C THR A 318 -4.79 -16.23 7.80
N VAL A 319 -5.47 -15.58 8.77
CA VAL A 319 -5.29 -15.89 10.19
C VAL A 319 -5.75 -17.32 10.52
N ILE A 320 -6.90 -17.75 9.97
CA ILE A 320 -7.40 -19.12 10.18
C ILE A 320 -6.39 -20.15 9.64
N ILE A 321 -5.89 -19.95 8.42
CA ILE A 321 -4.89 -20.83 7.81
C ILE A 321 -3.60 -20.83 8.63
N GLY A 322 -3.12 -19.66 9.03
CA GLY A 322 -1.89 -19.49 9.78
C GLY A 322 -1.94 -20.19 11.16
N ARG A 323 -3.08 -20.13 11.84
CA ARG A 323 -3.31 -20.88 13.10
C ARG A 323 -3.29 -22.39 12.89
N ARG A 324 -4.00 -22.88 11.87
CA ARG A 324 -4.08 -24.34 11.59
C ARG A 324 -2.77 -24.94 11.14
N THR A 325 -1.96 -24.18 10.39
CA THR A 325 -0.67 -24.65 9.90
C THR A 325 0.46 -24.38 10.91
N GLU A 326 0.16 -23.84 12.10
CA GLU A 326 1.15 -23.38 13.07
C GLU A 326 2.27 -22.52 12.46
N SER A 327 1.97 -21.80 11.37
CA SER A 327 2.94 -21.08 10.55
C SER A 327 2.47 -19.68 10.17
N MET A 328 1.88 -18.97 11.14
CA MET A 328 1.27 -17.64 10.95
C MET A 328 2.19 -16.68 10.18
N GLY A 329 3.45 -16.57 10.61
CA GLY A 329 4.43 -15.68 9.97
C GLY A 329 4.69 -16.01 8.50
N SER A 330 4.82 -17.31 8.16
CA SER A 330 5.06 -17.76 6.79
C SER A 330 3.86 -17.54 5.88
N VAL A 331 2.64 -17.78 6.38
CA VAL A 331 1.39 -17.53 5.63
C VAL A 331 1.20 -16.04 5.36
N MET A 332 1.43 -15.19 6.38
CA MET A 332 1.41 -13.73 6.24
C MET A 332 2.48 -13.22 5.25
N ALA A 333 3.68 -13.82 5.28
CA ALA A 333 4.75 -13.47 4.35
C ALA A 333 4.35 -13.77 2.89
N ILE A 334 3.76 -14.94 2.60
CA ILE A 334 3.29 -15.28 1.25
C ILE A 334 2.23 -14.27 0.78
N LEU A 335 1.29 -13.89 1.65
CA LEU A 335 0.28 -12.89 1.30
C LEU A 335 0.90 -11.50 1.03
N THR A 336 1.92 -11.12 1.80
CA THR A 336 2.68 -9.88 1.60
C THR A 336 3.46 -9.91 0.30
N MET A 337 4.01 -11.08 -0.09
CA MET A 337 4.64 -11.26 -1.40
C MET A 337 3.63 -11.05 -2.54
N GLY A 338 2.40 -11.61 -2.42
CA GLY A 338 1.32 -11.35 -3.39
C GLY A 338 1.01 -9.87 -3.52
N HIS A 339 0.92 -9.15 -2.39
CA HIS A 339 0.74 -7.69 -2.39
C HIS A 339 1.85 -6.96 -3.14
N SER A 340 3.09 -7.27 -2.83
CA SER A 340 4.25 -6.57 -3.39
C SER A 340 4.43 -6.86 -4.88
N LEU A 341 4.22 -8.12 -5.29
CA LEU A 341 4.29 -8.50 -6.70
C LEU A 341 3.17 -7.85 -7.51
N GLY A 342 1.95 -7.72 -6.95
CA GLY A 342 0.86 -7.00 -7.60
C GLY A 342 1.19 -5.52 -7.78
N MET A 343 1.67 -4.85 -6.72
CA MET A 343 2.08 -3.45 -6.77
C MET A 343 3.28 -3.20 -7.71
N PHE A 344 4.09 -4.21 -7.97
CA PHE A 344 5.17 -4.16 -8.96
C PHE A 344 4.66 -4.39 -10.38
N ALA A 345 3.93 -5.48 -10.60
CA ALA A 345 3.51 -5.92 -11.92
C ALA A 345 2.38 -5.04 -12.51
N GLY A 346 1.42 -4.62 -11.67
CA GLY A 346 0.24 -3.86 -12.11
C GLY A 346 0.60 -2.61 -12.91
N PRO A 347 1.38 -1.68 -12.37
CA PRO A 347 1.78 -0.47 -13.09
C PRO A 347 2.61 -0.75 -14.35
N ILE A 348 3.49 -1.75 -14.33
CA ILE A 348 4.32 -2.10 -15.49
C ILE A 348 3.47 -2.65 -16.61
N LEU A 349 2.58 -3.60 -16.32
CA LEU A 349 1.66 -4.17 -17.31
C LEU A 349 0.73 -3.09 -17.87
N ALA A 350 0.21 -2.22 -17.01
CA ALA A 350 -0.61 -1.09 -17.43
C ALA A 350 0.18 -0.11 -18.33
N GLY A 351 1.43 0.14 -18.04
CA GLY A 351 2.31 0.97 -18.86
C GLY A 351 2.54 0.38 -20.25
N ILE A 352 2.85 -0.92 -20.32
CA ILE A 352 3.00 -1.63 -21.59
C ILE A 352 1.70 -1.55 -22.41
N MET A 353 0.55 -1.78 -21.77
CA MET A 353 -0.75 -1.70 -22.45
C MET A 353 -1.08 -0.29 -22.92
N THR A 354 -0.70 0.71 -22.15
CA THR A 354 -0.90 2.13 -22.51
C THR A 354 -0.07 2.51 -23.73
N ASP A 355 1.19 2.07 -23.79
CA ASP A 355 2.11 2.39 -24.91
C ASP A 355 1.77 1.59 -26.19
N ALA A 356 1.33 0.33 -26.03
CA ALA A 356 1.01 -0.53 -27.17
C ALA A 356 -0.36 -0.24 -27.79
N PHE A 357 -1.31 0.23 -26.97
CA PHE A 357 -2.70 0.42 -27.40
C PHE A 357 -3.24 1.79 -26.97
N GLN A 358 -3.95 1.81 -25.86
CA GLN A 358 -4.57 3.01 -25.26
C GLN A 358 -4.68 2.86 -23.76
N LEU A 359 -4.67 3.99 -23.05
CA LEU A 359 -4.78 4.03 -21.60
C LEU A 359 -6.05 3.34 -21.07
N SER A 360 -7.17 3.44 -21.79
CA SER A 360 -8.43 2.75 -21.46
C SER A 360 -8.30 1.24 -21.44
N LEU A 361 -7.51 0.64 -22.35
CA LEU A 361 -7.28 -0.81 -22.37
C LEU A 361 -6.45 -1.31 -21.18
N ALA A 362 -5.62 -0.47 -20.59
CA ALA A 362 -4.92 -0.82 -19.36
C ALA A 362 -5.90 -1.10 -18.20
N PHE A 363 -6.96 -0.27 -18.06
CA PHE A 363 -8.03 -0.53 -17.08
C PHE A 363 -8.82 -1.80 -17.41
N MET A 364 -9.10 -2.06 -18.68
CA MET A 364 -9.74 -3.32 -19.11
C MET A 364 -8.89 -4.55 -18.75
N GLY A 365 -7.58 -4.49 -18.96
CA GLY A 365 -6.64 -5.54 -18.54
C GLY A 365 -6.67 -5.79 -17.04
N GLY A 366 -6.67 -4.73 -16.22
CA GLY A 366 -6.83 -4.81 -14.77
C GLY A 366 -8.14 -5.48 -14.35
N THR A 367 -9.24 -5.13 -15.03
CA THR A 367 -10.57 -5.76 -14.82
C THR A 367 -10.52 -7.26 -15.09
N VAL A 368 -9.99 -7.65 -16.24
CA VAL A 368 -9.90 -9.07 -16.65
C VAL A 368 -9.06 -9.87 -15.64
N VAL A 369 -7.90 -9.36 -15.26
CA VAL A 369 -7.04 -10.01 -14.25
C VAL A 369 -7.79 -10.17 -12.93
N MET A 370 -8.51 -9.13 -12.48
CA MET A 370 -9.26 -9.20 -11.23
C MET A 370 -10.38 -10.23 -11.28
N VAL A 371 -11.18 -10.26 -12.35
CA VAL A 371 -12.28 -11.23 -12.54
C VAL A 371 -11.75 -12.66 -12.57
N ILE A 372 -10.69 -12.92 -13.35
CA ILE A 372 -10.06 -14.24 -13.41
C ILE A 372 -9.57 -14.69 -12.03
N CYS A 373 -8.87 -13.81 -11.30
CA CYS A 373 -8.34 -14.15 -9.99
C CYS A 373 -9.45 -14.33 -8.93
N VAL A 374 -10.57 -13.60 -9.04
CA VAL A 374 -11.75 -13.84 -8.19
C VAL A 374 -12.34 -15.22 -8.48
N ALA A 375 -12.53 -15.58 -9.76
CA ALA A 375 -13.05 -16.88 -10.14
C ALA A 375 -12.14 -18.03 -9.65
N VAL A 376 -10.82 -17.90 -9.86
CA VAL A 376 -9.83 -18.87 -9.37
C VAL A 376 -9.85 -18.95 -7.84
N ALA A 377 -9.92 -17.82 -7.14
CA ALA A 377 -9.98 -17.81 -5.68
C ALA A 377 -11.24 -18.52 -5.17
N LEU A 378 -12.40 -18.33 -5.81
CA LEU A 378 -13.65 -19.01 -5.46
C LEU A 378 -13.56 -20.53 -5.68
N LEU A 379 -12.97 -20.97 -6.80
CA LEU A 379 -12.77 -22.37 -7.11
C LEU A 379 -11.83 -23.04 -6.08
N LEU A 380 -10.68 -22.44 -5.82
CA LEU A 380 -9.69 -22.99 -4.90
C LEU A 380 -10.13 -22.96 -3.43
N THR A 381 -11.01 -22.03 -3.05
CA THR A 381 -11.55 -21.95 -1.69
C THR A 381 -12.82 -22.78 -1.49
N SER A 382 -13.25 -23.58 -2.47
CA SER A 382 -14.35 -24.53 -2.29
C SER A 382 -14.05 -25.49 -1.13
N GLY A 383 -15.01 -25.64 -0.21
CA GLY A 383 -14.85 -26.46 1.00
C GLY A 383 -14.01 -25.83 2.12
N PHE A 384 -13.65 -24.54 2.03
CA PHE A 384 -12.85 -23.89 3.09
C PHE A 384 -13.53 -23.89 4.46
N GLN A 385 -14.85 -23.68 4.53
CA GLN A 385 -15.58 -23.71 5.81
C GLN A 385 -15.47 -25.07 6.49
N ALA A 386 -15.78 -26.15 5.78
CA ALA A 386 -15.63 -27.50 6.31
C ALA A 386 -14.18 -27.80 6.72
N TRP A 387 -13.20 -27.34 5.95
CA TRP A 387 -11.79 -27.45 6.33
C TRP A 387 -11.45 -26.57 7.53
N ALA A 388 -12.13 -25.44 7.75
CA ALA A 388 -11.89 -24.52 8.87
C ALA A 388 -12.50 -25.01 10.19
N GLU A 389 -13.49 -25.89 10.20
CA GLU A 389 -14.20 -26.39 11.37
C GLU A 389 -13.61 -27.72 11.92
N VAL A 390 -12.94 -28.53 11.09
CA VAL A 390 -12.19 -29.74 11.48
C VAL A 390 -10.85 -29.40 12.08
#